data_56e1471316e0bc821614594069c8377b
#
_entry.id   56e1471316e0bc821614594069c8377b
#
_cell.length_a   1.000
_cell.length_b   1.000
_cell.length_c   1.000
_cell.angle_alpha   90.00
_cell.angle_beta   90.00
_cell.angle_gamma   90.00
#
_symmetry.space_group_name_H-M   'P 1'
#
loop_
_entity.id
_entity.type
_entity.pdbx_description
1 polymer ?
#
loop_
_entity_poly.entity_id
_entity_poly.type
_entity_poly.pdbx_seq_one_letter_code
_entity_poly.pdbx_strand_id
1 'polypeptide(L)'
;LVVFGGGNTSVKGEVILDGVAKRVMWIKASGGDMATATAKTFAPLDLDVLESLKKYDDLTDEEMVEMVGRSIMLPGAPRPSIETLLHGFMPFKHIDHVHSDAICALTNHPNGREATMEALGEEWAYVEWIRSGFPLSKIVEKLGSYRGVVLAHHGVITWAETSEECLKETLAVVKKANEYLDSKSNGPKLRAVDEVDVAEVLPRVRGQFSKAAHKVVHVDKRFLEIANRSDLKEVVSAGVSSADHMLRIRPFSIVLDDLSADGIGAAFDKYSSDYDDYTARNIELLPEGYDLLDSIPRVALIPGLGAITSGSSLAEAKMVAEIALHTHKVASQVLDSFGVGESMPDSEIFRFEYWPMELYKLSLKPGPKKFSARVFIVTGAASGIGLGVSKHLASLGSSLVLADLNEEKLDVVRAQLENDHGIDVVAVPGDQSDPDVVSATVLAAVEAFGGLDGIVANAGIAVTDSLADLDFDRWKKALEVNLDSAFLLAQGAIRLMEKQAMGGSLVFNASKNAFAPGAGFGAYSVTKAGMVQLMRIAAIEGGSSGIRSNAVNPDAIFDNSELWSDGIREE
;
A
#
# COMPACT_ATOMS: atom_id res chain seq x y z
N LEU A 1 0.08 14.75 13.14
CA LEU A 1 -0.62 15.96 12.69
C LEU A 1 -1.33 15.76 11.34
N VAL A 2 -0.71 15.07 10.40
CA VAL A 2 -1.23 14.77 9.06
C VAL A 2 -0.71 13.43 8.57
N VAL A 3 -1.45 12.78 7.65
CA VAL A 3 -1.09 11.49 7.05
C VAL A 3 -1.27 11.59 5.53
N PHE A 4 -0.27 11.17 4.77
CA PHE A 4 -0.28 11.00 3.30
C PHE A 4 -1.14 11.97 2.48
N GLY A 5 -0.72 13.22 2.38
CA GLY A 5 -1.37 14.21 1.53
C GLY A 5 -2.53 14.96 2.18
N GLY A 6 -2.95 14.55 3.39
CA GLY A 6 -3.88 15.32 4.21
C GLY A 6 -3.25 16.61 4.73
N GLY A 7 -4.08 17.58 5.07
CA GLY A 7 -3.68 18.89 5.55
C GLY A 7 -2.84 19.70 4.57
N ASN A 8 -2.65 20.95 4.88
CA ASN A 8 -1.86 21.88 4.07
C ASN A 8 -1.39 23.08 4.90
N THR A 9 -0.40 23.78 4.37
CA THR A 9 0.13 25.02 4.95
C THR A 9 0.33 26.05 3.84
N SER A 10 0.22 27.31 4.19
CA SER A 10 0.45 28.41 3.26
C SER A 10 1.15 29.60 3.90
N VAL A 11 1.81 30.39 3.06
CA VAL A 11 2.37 31.69 3.43
C VAL A 11 2.02 32.75 2.39
N LYS A 12 1.67 33.95 2.85
CA LYS A 12 1.41 35.12 2.01
C LYS A 12 2.58 36.09 2.05
N GLY A 13 2.87 36.68 0.89
CA GLY A 13 3.94 37.65 0.75
C GLY A 13 3.82 38.45 -0.54
N GLU A 14 4.95 39.05 -0.96
CA GLU A 14 5.05 39.80 -2.21
C GLU A 14 6.26 39.31 -3.02
N VAL A 15 6.12 39.36 -4.34
CA VAL A 15 7.19 39.13 -5.30
C VAL A 15 7.22 40.23 -6.33
N ILE A 16 8.39 40.55 -6.89
CA ILE A 16 8.51 41.47 -8.01
C ILE A 16 8.56 40.64 -9.30
N LEU A 17 7.54 40.79 -10.14
CA LEU A 17 7.49 40.19 -11.48
C LEU A 17 7.44 41.32 -12.52
N ASP A 18 8.37 41.30 -13.46
CA ASP A 18 8.49 42.28 -14.52
C ASP A 18 8.49 43.74 -14.00
N GLY A 19 9.13 43.96 -12.83
CA GLY A 19 9.20 45.26 -12.16
C GLY A 19 7.93 45.69 -11.42
N VAL A 20 6.92 44.83 -11.33
CA VAL A 20 5.65 45.11 -10.61
C VAL A 20 5.58 44.24 -9.35
N ALA A 21 5.26 44.86 -8.21
CA ALA A 21 4.98 44.13 -6.98
C ALA A 21 3.65 43.35 -7.11
N LYS A 22 3.68 42.06 -6.84
CA LYS A 22 2.53 41.16 -6.86
C LYS A 22 2.35 40.51 -5.51
N ARG A 23 1.13 40.50 -4.98
CA ARG A 23 0.78 39.74 -3.79
C ARG A 23 0.70 38.26 -4.16
N VAL A 24 1.36 37.41 -3.39
CA VAL A 24 1.45 35.97 -3.67
C VAL A 24 1.10 35.18 -2.42
N MET A 25 0.44 34.04 -2.64
CA MET A 25 0.29 32.97 -1.66
C MET A 25 0.99 31.72 -2.16
N TRP A 26 1.91 31.17 -1.38
CA TRP A 26 2.45 29.83 -1.61
C TRP A 26 1.67 28.86 -0.76
N ILE A 27 1.07 27.87 -1.38
CA ILE A 27 0.30 26.83 -0.69
C ILE A 27 0.79 25.44 -1.12
N LYS A 28 0.83 24.50 -0.17
CA LYS A 28 1.16 23.11 -0.46
C LYS A 28 0.21 22.55 -1.52
N ALA A 29 0.82 21.89 -2.52
CA ALA A 29 0.10 21.27 -3.62
C ALA A 29 -0.77 20.08 -3.16
N SER A 30 -1.81 19.81 -3.94
CA SER A 30 -2.71 18.68 -3.73
C SER A 30 -1.95 17.34 -3.84
N GLY A 31 -2.22 16.40 -2.92
CA GLY A 31 -1.66 15.04 -2.94
C GLY A 31 -0.20 14.91 -2.51
N GLY A 32 0.51 16.02 -2.22
CA GLY A 32 1.87 15.98 -1.70
C GLY A 32 1.91 15.64 -0.20
N ASP A 33 2.88 14.80 0.22
CA ASP A 33 3.12 14.52 1.62
C ASP A 33 3.90 15.67 2.28
N MET A 34 3.42 16.15 3.44
CA MET A 34 4.11 17.22 4.19
C MET A 34 5.46 16.76 4.75
N ALA A 35 5.62 15.47 5.05
CA ALA A 35 6.88 14.93 5.57
C ALA A 35 8.03 15.02 4.56
N THR A 36 7.73 15.04 3.26
CA THR A 36 8.71 15.14 2.17
C THR A 36 8.62 16.45 1.40
N ALA A 37 7.89 17.43 1.94
CA ALA A 37 7.67 18.72 1.27
C ALA A 37 8.97 19.49 1.05
N THR A 38 9.11 20.06 -0.14
CA THR A 38 10.19 20.96 -0.55
C THR A 38 9.59 22.24 -1.15
N ALA A 39 10.40 23.25 -1.43
CA ALA A 39 9.91 24.46 -2.09
C ALA A 39 9.16 24.17 -3.41
N LYS A 40 9.49 23.09 -4.10
CA LYS A 40 8.84 22.66 -5.35
C LYS A 40 7.44 22.08 -5.16
N THR A 41 7.08 21.71 -3.95
CA THR A 41 5.74 21.21 -3.61
C THR A 41 4.74 22.32 -3.30
N PHE A 42 5.16 23.57 -3.34
CA PHE A 42 4.28 24.73 -3.12
C PHE A 42 3.94 25.42 -4.44
N ALA A 43 2.65 25.69 -4.64
CA ALA A 43 2.15 26.44 -5.77
C ALA A 43 2.14 27.96 -5.44
N PRO A 44 2.83 28.82 -6.22
CA PRO A 44 2.71 30.28 -6.09
C PRO A 44 1.46 30.77 -6.82
N LEU A 45 0.57 31.44 -6.08
CA LEU A 45 -0.72 31.89 -6.56
C LEU A 45 -0.86 33.41 -6.40
N ASP A 46 -1.42 34.08 -7.40
CA ASP A 46 -1.79 35.51 -7.34
C ASP A 46 -2.93 35.71 -6.32
N LEU A 47 -2.60 36.32 -5.18
CA LEU A 47 -3.53 36.49 -4.08
C LEU A 47 -4.68 37.44 -4.42
N ASP A 48 -4.47 38.43 -5.28
CA ASP A 48 -5.52 39.36 -5.70
C ASP A 48 -6.58 38.65 -6.54
N VAL A 49 -6.16 37.67 -7.38
CA VAL A 49 -7.07 36.79 -8.14
C VAL A 49 -7.89 35.94 -7.16
N LEU A 50 -7.24 35.28 -6.19
CA LEU A 50 -7.95 34.47 -5.19
C LEU A 50 -8.96 35.27 -4.39
N GLU A 51 -8.57 36.43 -3.86
CA GLU A 51 -9.45 37.31 -3.08
C GLU A 51 -10.63 37.84 -3.91
N SER A 52 -10.45 38.05 -5.22
CA SER A 52 -11.53 38.44 -6.11
C SER A 52 -12.69 37.45 -6.17
N LEU A 53 -12.44 36.19 -5.81
CA LEU A 53 -13.45 35.12 -5.79
C LEU A 53 -14.42 35.26 -4.60
N LYS A 54 -14.09 36.04 -3.59
CA LYS A 54 -14.99 36.35 -2.46
C LYS A 54 -16.34 36.97 -2.89
N LYS A 55 -16.40 37.57 -4.07
CA LYS A 55 -17.63 38.19 -4.62
C LYS A 55 -18.71 37.19 -5.01
N TYR A 56 -18.36 35.89 -5.21
CA TYR A 56 -19.33 34.85 -5.54
C TYR A 56 -20.00 34.34 -4.27
N ASP A 57 -21.27 34.01 -4.37
CA ASP A 57 -22.02 33.40 -3.26
C ASP A 57 -21.77 31.89 -3.20
N ASP A 58 -21.65 31.23 -4.38
CA ASP A 58 -21.34 29.82 -4.52
C ASP A 58 -20.58 29.57 -5.83
N LEU A 59 -19.82 28.48 -5.88
CA LEU A 59 -19.12 27.93 -7.06
C LEU A 59 -19.16 26.42 -7.02
N THR A 60 -19.35 25.80 -8.19
CA THR A 60 -19.13 24.35 -8.33
C THR A 60 -17.66 24.02 -8.17
N ASP A 61 -17.35 22.73 -7.91
CA ASP A 61 -15.96 22.27 -7.77
C ASP A 61 -15.14 22.54 -9.05
N GLU A 62 -15.75 22.36 -10.22
CA GLU A 62 -15.12 22.61 -11.53
C GLU A 62 -14.83 24.10 -11.73
N GLU A 63 -15.81 24.96 -11.46
CA GLU A 63 -15.63 26.42 -11.55
C GLU A 63 -14.54 26.90 -10.59
N MET A 64 -14.58 26.43 -9.34
CA MET A 64 -13.57 26.75 -8.33
C MET A 64 -12.16 26.34 -8.80
N VAL A 65 -12.00 25.11 -9.28
CA VAL A 65 -10.69 24.60 -9.76
C VAL A 65 -10.20 25.41 -10.95
N GLU A 66 -11.07 25.73 -11.91
CA GLU A 66 -10.70 26.55 -13.07
C GLU A 66 -10.25 27.94 -12.63
N MET A 67 -11.00 28.58 -11.74
CA MET A 67 -10.71 29.95 -11.28
C MET A 67 -9.44 30.00 -10.42
N VAL A 68 -9.24 29.04 -9.52
CA VAL A 68 -7.99 28.89 -8.76
C VAL A 68 -6.82 28.61 -9.71
N GLY A 69 -7.02 27.81 -10.74
CA GLY A 69 -6.02 27.55 -11.77
C GLY A 69 -5.51 28.81 -12.48
N ARG A 70 -6.38 29.81 -12.67
CA ARG A 70 -6.02 31.11 -13.27
C ARG A 70 -5.12 31.96 -12.35
N SER A 71 -5.06 31.68 -11.05
CA SER A 71 -4.17 32.36 -10.11
C SER A 71 -2.73 31.84 -10.12
N ILE A 72 -2.43 30.73 -10.80
CA ILE A 72 -1.10 30.15 -10.85
C ILE A 72 -0.13 31.09 -11.56
N MET A 73 0.92 31.51 -10.86
CA MET A 73 1.86 32.52 -11.35
C MET A 73 3.02 31.96 -12.15
N LEU A 74 3.33 30.66 -12.02
CA LEU A 74 4.46 30.02 -12.70
C LEU A 74 3.97 28.87 -13.58
N PRO A 75 4.33 28.83 -14.88
CA PRO A 75 4.08 27.68 -15.73
C PRO A 75 4.70 26.40 -15.15
N GLY A 76 3.94 25.31 -15.13
CA GLY A 76 4.42 24.03 -14.62
C GLY A 76 4.42 23.92 -13.09
N ALA A 77 3.89 24.90 -12.36
CA ALA A 77 3.66 24.79 -10.93
C ALA A 77 2.70 23.61 -10.62
N PRO A 78 2.86 22.94 -9.48
CA PRO A 78 1.98 21.85 -9.10
C PRO A 78 0.55 22.35 -8.88
N ARG A 79 -0.45 21.47 -9.03
CA ARG A 79 -1.86 21.80 -8.79
C ARG A 79 -2.07 22.22 -7.34
N PRO A 80 -2.67 23.40 -7.07
CA PRO A 80 -2.96 23.86 -5.71
C PRO A 80 -3.88 22.90 -4.96
N SER A 81 -3.84 22.96 -3.61
CA SER A 81 -4.80 22.24 -2.76
C SER A 81 -6.23 22.66 -3.09
N ILE A 82 -7.18 21.74 -2.92
CA ILE A 82 -8.62 22.03 -3.04
C ILE A 82 -9.08 23.06 -1.99
N GLU A 83 -8.32 23.19 -0.91
CA GLU A 83 -8.58 24.13 0.19
C GLU A 83 -7.86 25.48 0.01
N THR A 84 -7.39 25.76 -1.19
CA THR A 84 -6.67 27.00 -1.51
C THR A 84 -7.47 28.25 -1.13
N LEU A 85 -8.79 28.26 -1.39
CA LEU A 85 -9.62 29.42 -1.08
C LEU A 85 -9.83 29.61 0.42
N LEU A 86 -9.87 28.53 1.19
CA LEU A 86 -9.89 28.59 2.64
C LEU A 86 -8.69 29.39 3.18
N HIS A 87 -7.49 29.15 2.65
CA HIS A 87 -6.29 29.90 2.98
C HIS A 87 -6.30 31.30 2.36
N GLY A 88 -6.71 31.41 1.09
CA GLY A 88 -6.74 32.69 0.35
C GLY A 88 -7.67 33.75 0.97
N PHE A 89 -8.81 33.29 1.50
CA PHE A 89 -9.83 34.20 2.05
C PHE A 89 -9.52 34.74 3.45
N MET A 90 -8.70 34.03 4.23
CA MET A 90 -8.26 34.45 5.55
C MET A 90 -7.22 35.57 5.44
N PRO A 91 -7.25 36.60 6.29
CA PRO A 91 -6.34 37.76 6.19
C PRO A 91 -4.93 37.51 6.75
N PHE A 92 -4.66 36.33 7.32
CA PHE A 92 -3.42 36.01 8.03
C PHE A 92 -2.30 35.59 7.07
N LYS A 93 -1.06 35.87 7.49
CA LYS A 93 0.13 35.62 6.69
C LYS A 93 0.49 34.14 6.62
N HIS A 94 0.51 33.43 7.74
CA HIS A 94 0.75 31.98 7.84
C HIS A 94 -0.51 31.27 8.29
N ILE A 95 -0.86 30.17 7.61
CA ILE A 95 -2.03 29.38 7.93
C ILE A 95 -1.64 27.92 7.82
N ASP A 96 -1.91 27.17 8.90
CA ASP A 96 -1.76 25.71 8.95
C ASP A 96 -3.14 25.06 9.08
N HIS A 97 -3.35 24.01 8.30
CA HIS A 97 -4.51 23.13 8.40
C HIS A 97 -4.04 21.69 8.56
N VAL A 98 -4.43 21.05 9.65
CA VAL A 98 -3.97 19.70 10.01
C VAL A 98 -5.13 18.81 10.42
N HIS A 99 -5.04 17.52 10.09
CA HIS A 99 -6.00 16.47 10.42
C HIS A 99 -5.47 15.64 11.60
N SER A 100 -5.35 16.28 12.75
CA SER A 100 -4.81 15.66 13.96
C SER A 100 -5.75 14.60 14.54
N ASP A 101 -5.20 13.42 14.91
CA ASP A 101 -5.96 12.35 15.56
C ASP A 101 -6.74 12.85 16.78
N ALA A 102 -6.13 13.66 17.62
CA ALA A 102 -6.77 14.21 18.82
C ALA A 102 -7.96 15.13 18.49
N ILE A 103 -7.85 15.97 17.45
CA ILE A 103 -8.96 16.83 17.02
C ILE A 103 -10.08 16.01 16.38
N CYS A 104 -9.73 15.02 15.55
CA CYS A 104 -10.72 14.09 15.02
C CYS A 104 -11.43 13.33 16.15
N ALA A 105 -10.70 12.87 17.18
CA ALA A 105 -11.31 12.18 18.34
C ALA A 105 -12.24 13.08 19.15
N LEU A 106 -11.94 14.39 19.29
CA LEU A 106 -12.85 15.33 19.94
C LEU A 106 -14.16 15.53 19.17
N THR A 107 -14.14 15.35 17.85
CA THR A 107 -15.28 15.68 16.99
C THR A 107 -16.10 14.47 16.55
N ASN A 108 -15.52 13.24 16.63
CA ASN A 108 -16.14 12.02 16.09
C ASN A 108 -17.01 11.28 17.11
N HIS A 109 -17.81 12.05 17.87
CA HIS A 109 -18.83 11.51 18.76
C HIS A 109 -20.03 12.48 18.89
N PRO A 110 -21.21 12.03 19.37
CA PRO A 110 -22.46 12.81 19.32
C PRO A 110 -22.40 14.20 19.98
N ASN A 111 -21.53 14.38 20.97
CA ASN A 111 -21.36 15.67 21.66
C ASN A 111 -20.01 16.34 21.31
N GLY A 112 -19.57 16.21 20.04
CA GLY A 112 -18.26 16.70 19.60
C GLY A 112 -18.06 18.21 19.77
N ARG A 113 -19.12 19.00 19.59
CA ARG A 113 -19.09 20.45 19.81
C ARG A 113 -18.83 20.78 21.28
N GLU A 114 -19.60 20.18 22.18
CA GLU A 114 -19.47 20.40 23.62
C GLU A 114 -18.10 19.99 24.14
N ALA A 115 -17.62 18.80 23.73
CA ALA A 115 -16.29 18.33 24.10
C ALA A 115 -15.18 19.25 23.59
N THR A 116 -15.33 19.77 22.37
CA THR A 116 -14.38 20.74 21.79
C THR A 116 -14.36 22.04 22.61
N MET A 117 -15.51 22.57 22.98
CA MET A 117 -15.60 23.78 23.80
C MET A 117 -15.05 23.59 25.21
N GLU A 118 -15.31 22.43 25.85
CA GLU A 118 -14.70 22.08 27.13
C GLU A 118 -13.17 21.97 27.05
N ALA A 119 -12.65 21.34 26.00
CA ALA A 119 -11.21 21.09 25.83
C ALA A 119 -10.43 22.37 25.48
N LEU A 120 -10.96 23.18 24.58
CA LEU A 120 -10.21 24.25 23.93
C LEU A 120 -10.62 25.66 24.39
N GLY A 121 -11.88 25.86 24.80
CA GLY A 121 -12.46 27.16 25.20
C GLY A 121 -13.22 27.87 24.07
N GLU A 122 -13.97 28.90 24.45
CA GLU A 122 -14.82 29.67 23.52
C GLU A 122 -14.02 30.52 22.52
N GLU A 123 -12.73 30.66 22.70
CA GLU A 123 -11.84 31.34 21.76
C GLU A 123 -11.60 30.55 20.46
N TRP A 124 -12.04 29.28 20.40
CA TRP A 124 -12.01 28.46 19.22
C TRP A 124 -13.37 28.38 18.54
N ALA A 125 -13.41 28.60 17.23
CA ALA A 125 -14.63 28.35 16.47
C ALA A 125 -14.83 26.88 16.19
N TYR A 126 -16.07 26.43 16.11
CA TYR A 126 -16.44 25.07 15.71
C TYR A 126 -17.36 25.13 14.49
N VAL A 127 -17.01 24.38 13.46
CA VAL A 127 -17.80 24.24 12.23
C VAL A 127 -18.25 22.80 12.10
N GLU A 128 -19.56 22.58 11.97
CA GLU A 128 -20.12 21.27 11.68
C GLU A 128 -19.58 20.70 10.37
N TRP A 129 -19.72 19.38 10.19
CA TRP A 129 -19.26 18.76 8.95
C TRP A 129 -19.80 19.48 7.71
N ILE A 130 -18.90 19.90 6.88
CA ILE A 130 -19.14 20.38 5.53
C ILE A 130 -17.96 19.97 4.66
N ARG A 131 -18.24 19.47 3.45
CA ARG A 131 -17.20 19.06 2.50
C ARG A 131 -16.28 20.22 2.14
N SER A 132 -14.98 19.94 2.02
CA SER A 132 -13.98 20.90 1.56
C SER A 132 -14.36 21.51 0.22
N GLY A 133 -14.00 22.78 0.02
CA GLY A 133 -14.29 23.50 -1.20
C GLY A 133 -14.75 24.93 -0.95
N PHE A 134 -15.47 25.49 -1.91
CA PHE A 134 -15.91 26.89 -1.85
C PHE A 134 -16.82 27.20 -0.65
N PRO A 135 -17.88 26.39 -0.34
CA PRO A 135 -18.77 26.66 0.79
C PRO A 135 -18.04 26.72 2.14
N LEU A 136 -17.11 25.75 2.40
CA LEU A 136 -16.31 25.76 3.63
C LEU A 136 -15.46 27.03 3.71
N SER A 137 -14.84 27.46 2.60
CA SER A 137 -14.01 28.66 2.54
C SER A 137 -14.81 29.92 2.89
N LYS A 138 -16.07 30.01 2.45
CA LYS A 138 -16.98 31.12 2.78
C LYS A 138 -17.43 31.17 4.25
N ILE A 139 -17.50 30.00 4.90
CA ILE A 139 -17.80 29.94 6.35
C ILE A 139 -16.58 30.38 7.13
N VAL A 140 -15.41 29.79 6.85
CA VAL A 140 -14.16 30.05 7.59
C VAL A 140 -13.71 31.49 7.45
N GLU A 141 -13.92 32.14 6.29
CA GLU A 141 -13.63 33.57 6.06
C GLU A 141 -14.18 34.49 7.18
N LYS A 142 -15.36 34.15 7.73
CA LYS A 142 -16.05 34.95 8.74
C LYS A 142 -15.55 34.72 10.16
N LEU A 143 -14.67 33.75 10.36
CA LEU A 143 -14.23 33.27 11.68
C LEU A 143 -12.86 33.81 12.11
N GLY A 144 -12.31 34.78 11.40
CA GLY A 144 -10.97 35.34 11.67
C GLY A 144 -10.80 36.03 13.03
N SER A 145 -11.89 36.30 13.77
CA SER A 145 -11.81 36.83 15.13
C SER A 145 -11.50 35.76 16.19
N TYR A 146 -11.64 34.49 15.84
CA TYR A 146 -11.29 33.38 16.72
C TYR A 146 -9.79 33.10 16.66
N ARG A 147 -9.29 32.33 17.62
CA ARG A 147 -7.89 31.87 17.68
C ARG A 147 -7.57 30.83 16.63
N GLY A 148 -8.58 30.05 16.24
CA GLY A 148 -8.52 29.03 15.20
C GLY A 148 -9.91 28.42 15.00
N VAL A 149 -10.01 27.47 14.07
CA VAL A 149 -11.27 26.81 13.70
C VAL A 149 -11.11 25.31 13.77
N VAL A 150 -11.95 24.64 14.57
CA VAL A 150 -12.11 23.18 14.57
C VAL A 150 -13.19 22.82 13.57
N LEU A 151 -12.88 21.90 12.68
CA LEU A 151 -13.77 21.34 11.67
C LEU A 151 -14.19 19.93 12.08
N ALA A 152 -15.48 19.69 12.29
CA ALA A 152 -16.01 18.39 12.68
C ALA A 152 -15.66 17.32 11.64
N HIS A 153 -15.23 16.12 12.08
CA HIS A 153 -14.81 15.00 11.24
C HIS A 153 -13.72 15.33 10.21
N HIS A 154 -12.91 16.37 10.46
CA HIS A 154 -11.94 16.86 9.49
C HIS A 154 -10.60 17.23 10.14
N GLY A 155 -10.58 18.29 10.95
CA GLY A 155 -9.32 18.75 11.53
C GLY A 155 -9.40 20.14 12.15
N VAL A 156 -8.26 20.86 12.15
CA VAL A 156 -8.15 22.20 12.72
C VAL A 156 -7.35 23.14 11.83
N ILE A 157 -7.74 24.40 11.82
CA ILE A 157 -7.06 25.50 11.12
C ILE A 157 -6.54 26.47 12.16
N THR A 158 -5.27 26.84 12.03
CA THR A 158 -4.59 27.83 12.85
C THR A 158 -3.90 28.87 11.97
N TRP A 159 -3.60 30.04 12.52
CA TRP A 159 -2.94 31.10 11.81
C TRP A 159 -2.10 31.99 12.73
N ALA A 160 -1.10 32.67 12.15
CA ALA A 160 -0.30 33.70 12.81
C ALA A 160 0.43 34.59 11.80
N GLU A 161 1.15 35.61 12.31
CA GLU A 161 1.98 36.48 11.48
C GLU A 161 3.34 35.88 11.13
N THR A 162 3.80 34.89 11.90
CA THR A 162 5.03 34.11 11.61
C THR A 162 4.76 32.62 11.54
N SER A 163 5.57 31.90 10.77
CA SER A 163 5.51 30.44 10.65
C SER A 163 5.69 29.74 12.00
N GLU A 164 6.62 30.25 12.82
CA GLU A 164 6.94 29.70 14.13
C GLU A 164 5.76 29.82 15.09
N GLU A 165 5.10 30.99 15.12
CA GLU A 165 3.90 31.21 15.93
C GLU A 165 2.75 30.33 15.45
N CYS A 166 2.53 30.22 14.12
CA CYS A 166 1.47 29.36 13.55
C CYS A 166 1.67 27.89 13.95
N LEU A 167 2.87 27.35 13.78
CA LEU A 167 3.18 25.99 14.21
C LEU A 167 3.00 25.81 15.74
N LYS A 168 3.41 26.80 16.54
CA LYS A 168 3.23 26.77 18.00
C LYS A 168 1.76 26.69 18.39
N GLU A 169 0.88 27.45 17.72
CA GLU A 169 -0.57 27.40 17.93
C GLU A 169 -1.14 26.03 17.52
N THR A 170 -0.72 25.50 16.38
CA THR A 170 -1.11 24.17 15.91
C THR A 170 -0.72 23.08 16.94
N LEU A 171 0.51 23.10 17.44
CA LEU A 171 0.96 22.14 18.44
C LEU A 171 0.26 22.32 19.79
N ALA A 172 -0.01 23.57 20.18
CA ALA A 172 -0.68 23.87 21.45
C ALA A 172 -2.14 23.37 21.47
N VAL A 173 -2.89 23.56 20.38
CA VAL A 173 -4.29 23.09 20.31
C VAL A 173 -4.34 21.56 20.29
N VAL A 174 -3.47 20.89 19.54
CA VAL A 174 -3.40 19.43 19.54
C VAL A 174 -3.02 18.87 20.91
N LYS A 175 -2.08 19.52 21.60
CA LYS A 175 -1.70 19.14 22.97
C LYS A 175 -2.88 19.24 23.94
N LYS A 176 -3.63 20.37 23.91
CA LYS A 176 -4.82 20.55 24.76
C LYS A 176 -5.88 19.47 24.49
N ALA A 177 -6.10 19.15 23.20
CA ALA A 177 -7.04 18.10 22.81
C ALA A 177 -6.62 16.73 23.38
N ASN A 178 -5.35 16.37 23.27
CA ASN A 178 -4.83 15.13 23.86
C ASN A 178 -4.99 15.10 25.39
N GLU A 179 -4.61 16.17 26.08
CA GLU A 179 -4.73 16.27 27.55
C GLU A 179 -6.18 16.12 28.02
N TYR A 180 -7.13 16.67 27.26
CA TYR A 180 -8.55 16.50 27.56
C TYR A 180 -9.01 15.06 27.36
N LEU A 181 -8.68 14.44 26.21
CA LEU A 181 -9.03 13.05 25.90
C LEU A 181 -8.42 12.07 26.92
N ASP A 182 -7.14 12.27 27.28
CA ASP A 182 -6.47 11.46 28.30
C ASP A 182 -7.19 11.57 29.67
N SER A 183 -7.68 12.79 30.03
CA SER A 183 -8.43 13.01 31.27
C SER A 183 -9.77 12.29 31.32
N LYS A 184 -10.37 12.00 30.18
CA LYS A 184 -11.67 11.33 30.04
C LYS A 184 -11.50 9.81 29.79
N SER A 185 -10.31 9.37 29.38
CA SER A 185 -10.06 7.98 28.96
C SER A 185 -10.15 6.98 30.13
N ASN A 186 -10.88 5.90 29.89
CA ASN A 186 -10.93 4.72 30.77
C ASN A 186 -9.91 3.64 30.37
N GLY A 187 -9.12 3.90 29.30
CA GLY A 187 -8.17 2.97 28.71
C GLY A 187 -8.82 1.84 27.90
N PRO A 188 -8.00 1.10 27.12
CA PRO A 188 -8.48 0.07 26.23
C PRO A 188 -8.99 -1.17 26.99
N LYS A 189 -10.09 -1.76 26.51
CA LYS A 189 -10.64 -3.02 27.00
C LYS A 189 -9.98 -4.18 26.24
N LEU A 190 -8.87 -4.71 26.74
CA LEU A 190 -8.14 -5.78 26.07
C LEU A 190 -8.66 -7.17 26.44
N ARG A 191 -8.59 -8.10 25.48
CA ARG A 191 -8.81 -9.55 25.65
C ARG A 191 -7.50 -10.32 25.46
N ALA A 192 -7.35 -11.44 26.16
CA ALA A 192 -6.26 -12.38 25.87
C ALA A 192 -6.55 -13.10 24.55
N VAL A 193 -5.55 -13.21 23.70
CA VAL A 193 -5.62 -13.90 22.40
C VAL A 193 -4.34 -14.68 22.17
N ASP A 194 -4.43 -15.78 21.46
CA ASP A 194 -3.27 -16.58 21.04
C ASP A 194 -2.54 -15.92 19.88
N GLU A 195 -1.25 -16.20 19.75
CA GLU A 195 -0.45 -15.77 18.60
C GLU A 195 -0.89 -16.50 17.33
N VAL A 196 -0.95 -15.78 16.22
CA VAL A 196 -1.43 -16.31 14.93
C VAL A 196 -0.25 -16.79 14.09
N ASP A 197 -0.37 -17.97 13.52
CA ASP A 197 0.57 -18.47 12.51
C ASP A 197 0.38 -17.71 11.18
N VAL A 198 1.31 -16.80 10.93
CA VAL A 198 1.32 -15.94 9.72
C VAL A 198 1.38 -16.78 8.45
N ALA A 199 2.16 -17.87 8.43
CA ALA A 199 2.34 -18.72 7.24
C ALA A 199 1.06 -19.46 6.83
N GLU A 200 0.17 -19.73 7.79
CA GLU A 200 -1.13 -20.35 7.52
C GLU A 200 -2.20 -19.35 7.09
N VAL A 201 -2.22 -18.17 7.67
CA VAL A 201 -3.30 -17.20 7.48
C VAL A 201 -3.07 -16.28 6.29
N LEU A 202 -1.84 -15.79 6.12
CA LEU A 202 -1.53 -14.73 5.15
C LEU A 202 -1.84 -15.11 3.70
N PRO A 203 -1.52 -16.34 3.21
CA PRO A 203 -1.84 -16.74 1.84
C PRO A 203 -3.35 -16.75 1.57
N ARG A 204 -4.16 -17.25 2.52
CA ARG A 204 -5.62 -17.27 2.39
C ARG A 204 -6.20 -15.86 2.32
N VAL A 205 -5.76 -14.97 3.20
CA VAL A 205 -6.20 -13.57 3.23
C VAL A 205 -5.77 -12.84 1.96
N ARG A 206 -4.53 -13.05 1.47
CA ARG A 206 -4.07 -12.48 0.20
C ARG A 206 -4.94 -12.96 -0.98
N GLY A 207 -5.32 -14.24 -0.99
CA GLY A 207 -6.23 -14.78 -1.99
C GLY A 207 -7.55 -14.02 -2.06
N GLN A 208 -8.16 -13.73 -0.92
CA GLN A 208 -9.40 -12.97 -0.84
C GLN A 208 -9.23 -11.51 -1.30
N PHE A 209 -8.20 -10.82 -0.83
CA PHE A 209 -7.88 -9.46 -1.31
C PHE A 209 -7.63 -9.38 -2.82
N SER A 210 -7.23 -10.49 -3.43
CA SER A 210 -6.86 -10.57 -4.84
C SER A 210 -8.00 -11.01 -5.76
N LYS A 211 -9.24 -11.17 -5.27
CA LYS A 211 -10.40 -11.61 -6.09
C LYS A 211 -10.67 -10.71 -7.31
N ALA A 212 -10.53 -9.40 -7.18
CA ALA A 212 -10.74 -8.46 -8.28
C ALA A 212 -9.45 -8.21 -9.09
N ALA A 213 -8.32 -8.10 -8.42
CA ALA A 213 -7.00 -7.88 -9.03
C ALA A 213 -5.91 -8.35 -8.08
N HIS A 214 -4.77 -8.82 -8.61
CA HIS A 214 -3.64 -9.25 -7.78
C HIS A 214 -3.24 -8.18 -6.78
N LYS A 215 -3.01 -8.59 -5.54
CA LYS A 215 -2.53 -7.74 -4.44
C LYS A 215 -1.31 -8.38 -3.79
N VAL A 216 -0.42 -7.54 -3.27
CA VAL A 216 0.48 -7.88 -2.20
C VAL A 216 -0.13 -7.43 -0.89
N VAL A 217 0.26 -8.05 0.21
CA VAL A 217 -0.24 -7.68 1.52
C VAL A 217 0.91 -7.36 2.47
N HIS A 218 0.60 -6.54 3.48
CA HIS A 218 1.51 -6.13 4.53
C HIS A 218 0.89 -6.42 5.89
N VAL A 219 1.65 -7.02 6.80
CA VAL A 219 1.26 -7.23 8.20
C VAL A 219 1.81 -6.10 9.05
N ASP A 220 0.94 -5.39 9.76
CA ASP A 220 1.34 -4.31 10.65
C ASP A 220 1.02 -4.65 12.12
N LYS A 221 2.06 -4.98 12.88
CA LYS A 221 1.95 -5.34 14.31
C LYS A 221 1.66 -4.13 15.22
N ARG A 222 1.75 -2.89 14.72
CA ARG A 222 1.37 -1.68 15.48
C ARG A 222 -0.12 -1.67 15.82
N PHE A 223 -0.92 -2.46 15.12
CA PHE A 223 -2.35 -2.67 15.41
C PHE A 223 -2.65 -3.68 16.53
N LEU A 224 -1.64 -4.34 17.12
CA LEU A 224 -1.90 -5.43 18.08
C LEU A 224 -2.80 -5.01 19.25
N GLU A 225 -2.57 -3.85 19.83
CA GLU A 225 -3.42 -3.34 20.92
C GLU A 225 -4.86 -3.13 20.43
N ILE A 226 -5.04 -2.52 19.27
CA ILE A 226 -6.37 -2.29 18.67
C ILE A 226 -7.05 -3.62 18.33
N ALA A 227 -6.33 -4.53 17.67
CA ALA A 227 -6.87 -5.82 17.26
C ALA A 227 -7.25 -6.73 18.45
N ASN A 228 -6.58 -6.56 19.58
CA ASN A 228 -6.84 -7.33 20.80
C ASN A 228 -7.92 -6.71 21.71
N ARG A 229 -8.57 -5.64 21.27
CA ARG A 229 -9.69 -5.04 22.02
C ARG A 229 -10.91 -5.98 22.04
N SER A 230 -11.61 -6.02 23.16
CA SER A 230 -12.88 -6.77 23.28
C SER A 230 -14.03 -6.08 22.54
N ASP A 231 -13.92 -4.76 22.32
CA ASP A 231 -14.84 -3.90 21.57
C ASP A 231 -14.29 -3.58 20.15
N LEU A 232 -13.49 -4.47 19.57
CA LEU A 232 -12.90 -4.29 18.25
C LEU A 232 -13.94 -4.05 17.15
N LYS A 233 -15.11 -4.69 17.23
CA LYS A 233 -16.19 -4.50 16.25
C LYS A 233 -16.76 -3.09 16.28
N GLU A 234 -16.87 -2.50 17.46
CA GLU A 234 -17.28 -1.12 17.65
C GLU A 234 -16.23 -0.15 17.09
N VAL A 235 -14.93 -0.42 17.33
CA VAL A 235 -13.83 0.37 16.73
C VAL A 235 -13.91 0.37 15.21
N VAL A 236 -14.10 -0.79 14.59
CA VAL A 236 -14.16 -0.94 13.14
C VAL A 236 -15.42 -0.31 12.54
N SER A 237 -16.56 -0.38 13.25
CA SER A 237 -17.83 0.20 12.81
C SER A 237 -17.94 1.70 13.05
N ALA A 238 -17.00 2.34 13.75
CA ALA A 238 -16.96 3.79 13.90
C ALA A 238 -16.70 4.53 12.58
N GLY A 239 -16.36 3.80 11.51
CA GLY A 239 -16.11 4.37 10.19
C GLY A 239 -14.75 5.06 10.06
N VAL A 240 -14.64 5.97 9.09
CA VAL A 240 -13.41 6.72 8.87
C VAL A 240 -13.33 7.94 9.79
N SER A 241 -12.12 8.25 10.24
CA SER A 241 -11.90 9.36 11.18
C SER A 241 -11.91 10.73 10.51
N SER A 242 -11.55 10.79 9.23
CA SER A 242 -11.62 12.00 8.41
C SER A 242 -11.83 11.63 6.94
N ALA A 243 -12.28 12.60 6.16
CA ALA A 243 -12.57 12.41 4.73
C ALA A 243 -11.37 11.91 3.92
N ASP A 244 -10.17 12.37 4.20
CA ASP A 244 -8.94 11.95 3.46
C ASP A 244 -8.65 10.46 3.52
N HIS A 245 -9.12 9.78 4.58
CA HIS A 245 -8.83 8.38 4.80
C HIS A 245 -9.60 7.47 3.84
N MET A 246 -10.81 7.84 3.43
CA MET A 246 -11.71 7.00 2.62
C MET A 246 -11.11 6.54 1.30
N LEU A 247 -10.46 7.44 0.58
CA LEU A 247 -9.92 7.17 -0.75
C LEU A 247 -8.96 5.96 -0.79
N ARG A 248 -8.29 5.71 0.33
CA ARG A 248 -7.20 4.73 0.43
C ARG A 248 -7.58 3.45 1.14
N ILE A 249 -8.41 3.56 2.20
CA ILE A 249 -8.72 2.42 3.08
C ILE A 249 -10.14 1.87 2.89
N ARG A 250 -10.96 2.50 2.05
CA ARG A 250 -12.40 2.25 1.95
C ARG A 250 -13.16 2.70 3.22
N PRO A 251 -14.49 2.83 3.15
CA PRO A 251 -15.30 3.24 4.31
C PRO A 251 -15.20 2.28 5.49
N PHE A 252 -15.04 0.98 5.22
CA PHE A 252 -15.08 -0.06 6.24
C PHE A 252 -13.85 -0.96 6.20
N SER A 253 -13.41 -1.42 7.39
CA SER A 253 -12.45 -2.50 7.56
C SER A 253 -13.18 -3.77 7.97
N ILE A 254 -12.52 -4.94 7.88
CA ILE A 254 -13.07 -6.21 8.36
C ILE A 254 -12.33 -6.72 9.59
N VAL A 255 -13.02 -7.51 10.40
CA VAL A 255 -12.45 -8.27 11.53
C VAL A 255 -12.47 -9.74 11.16
N LEU A 256 -11.34 -10.41 11.29
CA LEU A 256 -11.20 -11.85 11.10
C LEU A 256 -11.01 -12.52 12.46
N ASP A 257 -12.12 -12.97 13.05
CA ASP A 257 -12.13 -13.75 14.31
C ASP A 257 -12.01 -15.27 14.04
N ASP A 258 -12.53 -15.76 12.91
CA ASP A 258 -12.37 -17.14 12.44
C ASP A 258 -11.36 -17.19 11.29
N LEU A 259 -10.20 -17.81 11.55
CA LEU A 259 -9.07 -17.87 10.61
C LEU A 259 -9.07 -19.16 9.76
N SER A 260 -10.12 -19.98 9.83
CA SER A 260 -10.34 -21.07 8.89
C SER A 260 -10.54 -20.52 7.47
N ALA A 261 -10.35 -21.35 6.46
CA ALA A 261 -10.58 -20.94 5.07
C ALA A 261 -12.02 -20.46 4.85
N ASP A 262 -13.00 -21.16 5.43
CA ASP A 262 -14.42 -20.80 5.33
C ASP A 262 -14.75 -19.52 6.10
N GLY A 263 -14.19 -19.34 7.32
CA GLY A 263 -14.37 -18.13 8.13
C GLY A 263 -13.81 -16.88 7.45
N ILE A 264 -12.60 -16.96 6.91
CA ILE A 264 -12.01 -15.87 6.12
C ILE A 264 -12.88 -15.58 4.89
N GLY A 265 -13.28 -16.60 4.13
CA GLY A 265 -14.15 -16.44 2.96
C GLY A 265 -15.46 -15.74 3.31
N ALA A 266 -16.14 -16.21 4.35
CA ALA A 266 -17.42 -15.65 4.81
C ALA A 266 -17.29 -14.17 5.25
N ALA A 267 -16.19 -13.78 5.92
CA ALA A 267 -15.98 -12.40 6.32
C ALA A 267 -15.80 -11.47 5.11
N PHE A 268 -15.07 -11.91 4.09
CA PHE A 268 -14.90 -11.14 2.85
C PHE A 268 -16.19 -11.06 2.03
N ASP A 269 -16.96 -12.15 1.93
CA ASP A 269 -18.23 -12.18 1.21
C ASP A 269 -19.27 -11.29 1.91
N LYS A 270 -19.29 -11.29 3.26
CA LYS A 270 -20.12 -10.37 4.03
C LYS A 270 -19.76 -8.91 3.75
N TYR A 271 -18.47 -8.58 3.78
CA TYR A 271 -18.02 -7.23 3.45
C TYR A 271 -18.48 -6.81 2.06
N SER A 272 -18.30 -7.68 1.06
CA SER A 272 -18.71 -7.40 -0.32
C SER A 272 -20.20 -7.10 -0.40
N SER A 273 -21.04 -7.90 0.28
CA SER A 273 -22.49 -7.67 0.35
C SER A 273 -22.83 -6.34 1.05
N ASP A 274 -22.19 -6.05 2.19
CA ASP A 274 -22.44 -4.81 2.95
C ASP A 274 -22.01 -3.57 2.12
N TYR A 275 -20.90 -3.66 1.36
CA TYR A 275 -20.41 -2.59 0.49
C TYR A 275 -21.32 -2.40 -0.74
N ASP A 276 -21.80 -3.49 -1.36
CA ASP A 276 -22.74 -3.43 -2.47
C ASP A 276 -24.09 -2.80 -2.03
N ASP A 277 -24.57 -3.13 -0.85
CA ASP A 277 -25.76 -2.51 -0.24
C ASP A 277 -25.54 -1.01 0.05
N TYR A 278 -24.35 -0.64 0.55
CA TYR A 278 -23.99 0.76 0.77
C TYR A 278 -23.94 1.55 -0.55
N THR A 279 -23.32 1.01 -1.59
CA THR A 279 -23.24 1.66 -2.89
C THR A 279 -24.62 1.75 -3.55
N ALA A 280 -25.45 0.70 -3.45
CA ALA A 280 -26.81 0.70 -4.00
C ALA A 280 -27.70 1.77 -3.34
N ARG A 281 -27.61 1.97 -2.02
CA ARG A 281 -28.39 3.02 -1.33
C ARG A 281 -28.00 4.44 -1.76
N ASN A 282 -26.78 4.63 -2.25
CA ASN A 282 -26.22 5.94 -2.59
C ASN A 282 -25.98 6.13 -4.10
N ILE A 283 -26.44 5.21 -4.94
CA ILE A 283 -26.11 5.20 -6.38
C ILE A 283 -26.49 6.49 -7.13
N GLU A 284 -27.54 7.18 -6.71
CA GLU A 284 -27.97 8.44 -7.30
C GLU A 284 -26.95 9.59 -7.08
N LEU A 285 -26.00 9.38 -6.14
CA LEU A 285 -24.93 10.32 -5.83
C LEU A 285 -23.65 10.07 -6.64
N LEU A 286 -23.61 8.97 -7.44
CA LEU A 286 -22.46 8.65 -8.28
C LEU A 286 -22.31 9.70 -9.39
N PRO A 287 -21.16 10.38 -9.53
CA PRO A 287 -20.96 11.35 -10.58
C PRO A 287 -21.06 10.72 -11.98
N GLU A 288 -21.57 11.46 -12.94
CA GLU A 288 -21.68 10.99 -14.33
C GLU A 288 -20.30 10.62 -14.90
N GLY A 289 -20.22 9.47 -15.56
CA GLY A 289 -18.98 8.97 -16.18
C GLY A 289 -18.03 8.24 -15.24
N TYR A 290 -18.43 7.98 -13.99
CA TYR A 290 -17.66 7.19 -13.05
C TYR A 290 -18.31 5.81 -12.82
N ASP A 291 -17.45 4.79 -12.70
CA ASP A 291 -17.85 3.43 -12.34
C ASP A 291 -17.69 3.19 -10.84
N LEU A 292 -18.49 2.27 -10.30
CA LEU A 292 -18.31 1.80 -8.92
C LEU A 292 -16.97 1.08 -8.77
N LEU A 293 -16.35 1.29 -7.64
CA LEU A 293 -15.13 0.59 -7.25
C LEU A 293 -15.44 -0.87 -6.90
N ASP A 294 -14.40 -1.73 -6.88
CA ASP A 294 -14.57 -3.14 -6.47
C ASP A 294 -15.04 -3.23 -5.00
N SER A 295 -15.82 -4.25 -4.65
CA SER A 295 -16.33 -4.52 -3.29
C SER A 295 -15.36 -5.35 -2.45
N ILE A 296 -14.04 -5.11 -2.58
CA ILE A 296 -13.01 -5.80 -1.81
C ILE A 296 -12.46 -4.85 -0.74
N PRO A 297 -12.37 -5.27 0.54
CA PRO A 297 -11.78 -4.44 1.59
C PRO A 297 -10.30 -4.15 1.31
N ARG A 298 -9.73 -3.19 2.04
CA ARG A 298 -8.29 -2.88 1.99
C ARG A 298 -7.57 -3.24 3.28
N VAL A 299 -8.32 -3.41 4.37
CA VAL A 299 -7.83 -3.60 5.74
C VAL A 299 -8.58 -4.72 6.42
N ALA A 300 -7.85 -5.67 7.00
CA ALA A 300 -8.38 -6.72 7.87
C ALA A 300 -7.66 -6.69 9.21
N LEU A 301 -8.41 -6.58 10.32
CA LEU A 301 -7.87 -6.66 11.67
C LEU A 301 -8.01 -8.09 12.19
N ILE A 302 -6.93 -8.60 12.78
CA ILE A 302 -6.85 -9.97 13.27
C ILE A 302 -6.35 -9.96 14.70
N PRO A 303 -7.15 -10.38 15.67
CA PRO A 303 -6.69 -10.58 17.05
C PRO A 303 -5.48 -11.51 17.10
N GLY A 304 -4.47 -11.14 17.88
CA GLY A 304 -3.20 -11.88 17.98
C GLY A 304 -2.17 -11.61 16.86
N LEU A 305 -2.56 -10.90 15.78
CA LEU A 305 -1.65 -10.57 14.67
C LEU A 305 -1.48 -9.06 14.45
N GLY A 306 -2.56 -8.29 14.57
CA GLY A 306 -2.60 -6.88 14.21
C GLY A 306 -3.47 -6.60 13.00
N ALA A 307 -2.96 -5.93 11.97
CA ALA A 307 -3.70 -5.72 10.73
C ALA A 307 -2.97 -6.30 9.52
N ILE A 308 -3.75 -6.77 8.56
CA ILE A 308 -3.28 -7.07 7.20
C ILE A 308 -3.88 -6.03 6.27
N THR A 309 -3.03 -5.39 5.48
CA THR A 309 -3.43 -4.38 4.49
C THR A 309 -3.00 -4.79 3.09
N SER A 310 -3.73 -4.35 2.07
CA SER A 310 -3.50 -4.76 0.69
C SER A 310 -3.18 -3.59 -0.23
N GLY A 311 -2.34 -3.84 -1.25
CA GLY A 311 -2.00 -2.84 -2.27
C GLY A 311 -1.56 -3.48 -3.59
N SER A 312 -1.44 -2.65 -4.62
CA SER A 312 -0.84 -3.02 -5.91
C SER A 312 0.70 -3.07 -5.85
N SER A 313 1.28 -2.63 -4.74
CA SER A 313 2.69 -2.71 -4.35
C SER A 313 2.80 -2.76 -2.83
N LEU A 314 3.95 -3.18 -2.29
CA LEU A 314 4.19 -3.16 -0.85
C LEU A 314 4.15 -1.73 -0.28
N ALA A 315 4.65 -0.77 -1.03
CA ALA A 315 4.57 0.65 -0.66
C ALA A 315 3.12 1.12 -0.52
N GLU A 316 2.22 0.71 -1.41
CA GLU A 316 0.79 1.02 -1.30
C GLU A 316 0.15 0.30 -0.09
N ALA A 317 0.45 -0.99 0.12
CA ALA A 317 -0.06 -1.72 1.28
C ALA A 317 0.39 -1.09 2.60
N LYS A 318 1.65 -0.65 2.72
CA LYS A 318 2.17 0.09 3.88
C LYS A 318 1.49 1.45 4.07
N MET A 319 1.22 2.18 2.98
CA MET A 319 0.49 3.45 3.03
C MET A 319 -0.95 3.25 3.53
N VAL A 320 -1.64 2.20 3.06
CA VAL A 320 -2.97 1.81 3.56
C VAL A 320 -2.89 1.50 5.06
N ALA A 321 -1.85 0.77 5.51
CA ALA A 321 -1.64 0.48 6.94
C ALA A 321 -1.48 1.75 7.78
N GLU A 322 -0.69 2.72 7.31
CA GLU A 322 -0.47 3.99 8.03
C GLU A 322 -1.78 4.76 8.21
N ILE A 323 -2.54 4.94 7.15
CA ILE A 323 -3.82 5.64 7.20
C ILE A 323 -4.83 4.91 8.09
N ALA A 324 -4.93 3.58 7.94
CA ALA A 324 -5.81 2.76 8.76
C ALA A 324 -5.44 2.80 10.24
N LEU A 325 -4.14 2.86 10.57
CA LEU A 325 -3.68 2.95 11.95
C LEU A 325 -4.20 4.24 12.63
N HIS A 326 -4.10 5.38 11.94
CA HIS A 326 -4.64 6.64 12.43
C HIS A 326 -6.17 6.56 12.60
N THR A 327 -6.89 6.05 11.60
CA THR A 327 -8.34 5.88 11.67
C THR A 327 -8.76 5.05 12.89
N HIS A 328 -8.16 3.89 13.10
CA HIS A 328 -8.55 3.01 14.20
C HIS A 328 -8.03 3.50 15.57
N LYS A 329 -6.92 4.26 15.61
CA LYS A 329 -6.50 4.96 16.84
C LYS A 329 -7.50 6.02 17.25
N VAL A 330 -7.98 6.84 16.31
CA VAL A 330 -9.03 7.84 16.59
C VAL A 330 -10.28 7.17 17.12
N ALA A 331 -10.78 6.13 16.43
CA ALA A 331 -11.96 5.38 16.87
C ALA A 331 -11.76 4.76 18.27
N SER A 332 -10.59 4.17 18.55
CA SER A 332 -10.25 3.63 19.86
C SER A 332 -10.26 4.70 20.93
N GLN A 333 -9.64 5.85 20.67
CA GLN A 333 -9.57 6.97 21.61
C GLN A 333 -10.95 7.56 21.90
N VAL A 334 -11.81 7.65 20.89
CA VAL A 334 -13.22 8.06 21.07
C VAL A 334 -13.95 7.10 22.02
N LEU A 335 -13.84 5.79 21.79
CA LEU A 335 -14.49 4.79 22.65
C LEU A 335 -13.93 4.79 24.08
N ASP A 336 -12.61 4.95 24.22
CA ASP A 336 -11.96 4.99 25.53
C ASP A 336 -12.36 6.25 26.33
N SER A 337 -12.57 7.39 25.67
CA SER A 337 -12.89 8.67 26.32
C SER A 337 -14.38 8.89 26.49
N PHE A 338 -15.21 8.48 25.54
CA PHE A 338 -16.64 8.83 25.49
C PHE A 338 -17.58 7.61 25.46
N GLY A 339 -17.04 6.40 25.18
CA GLY A 339 -17.81 5.15 25.14
C GLY A 339 -18.68 4.96 23.90
N VAL A 340 -18.84 5.98 23.07
CA VAL A 340 -19.61 5.93 21.82
C VAL A 340 -18.97 6.84 20.76
N GLY A 341 -18.84 6.30 19.55
CA GLY A 341 -18.40 7.07 18.37
C GLY A 341 -19.58 7.46 17.48
N GLU A 342 -19.36 8.45 16.64
CA GLU A 342 -20.28 8.86 15.57
C GLU A 342 -19.53 8.91 14.25
N SER A 343 -20.05 8.18 13.26
CA SER A 343 -19.56 8.24 11.89
C SER A 343 -20.27 9.33 11.09
N MET A 344 -19.62 9.82 10.04
CA MET A 344 -20.33 10.61 9.05
C MET A 344 -21.48 9.82 8.40
N PRO A 345 -22.55 10.50 7.93
CA PRO A 345 -23.62 9.84 7.19
C PRO A 345 -23.09 9.09 5.95
N ASP A 346 -23.66 7.92 5.63
CA ASP A 346 -23.30 7.11 4.46
C ASP A 346 -23.25 7.92 3.16
N SER A 347 -24.19 8.84 2.98
CA SER A 347 -24.25 9.71 1.80
C SER A 347 -23.05 10.65 1.68
N GLU A 348 -22.55 11.17 2.80
CA GLU A 348 -21.36 12.06 2.80
C GLU A 348 -20.10 11.24 2.58
N ILE A 349 -20.02 10.04 3.17
CA ILE A 349 -18.94 9.06 2.93
C ILE A 349 -18.89 8.73 1.43
N PHE A 350 -20.04 8.40 0.82
CA PHE A 350 -20.13 8.07 -0.60
C PHE A 350 -19.74 9.24 -1.50
N ARG A 351 -20.26 10.45 -1.22
CA ARG A 351 -19.91 11.67 -1.97
C ARG A 351 -18.40 11.93 -1.96
N PHE A 352 -17.72 11.59 -0.86
CA PHE A 352 -16.28 11.80 -0.74
C PHE A 352 -15.49 10.66 -1.41
N GLU A 353 -15.89 9.39 -1.24
CA GLU A 353 -15.25 8.23 -1.87
C GLU A 353 -15.26 8.33 -3.41
N TYR A 354 -16.37 8.84 -3.97
CA TYR A 354 -16.55 9.02 -5.41
C TYR A 354 -16.38 10.47 -5.87
N TRP A 355 -15.73 11.30 -5.04
CA TRP A 355 -15.52 12.68 -5.41
C TRP A 355 -14.53 12.83 -6.57
N PRO A 356 -14.91 13.44 -7.72
CA PRO A 356 -14.04 13.58 -8.88
C PRO A 356 -12.69 14.22 -8.58
N MET A 357 -12.64 15.18 -7.64
CA MET A 357 -11.41 15.85 -7.23
C MET A 357 -10.43 14.92 -6.51
N GLU A 358 -10.93 13.94 -5.74
CA GLU A 358 -10.13 12.95 -5.06
C GLU A 358 -9.74 11.79 -5.99
N LEU A 359 -10.68 11.29 -6.80
CA LEU A 359 -10.43 10.25 -7.80
C LEU A 359 -9.40 10.67 -8.84
N TYR A 360 -9.36 11.95 -9.19
CA TYR A 360 -8.31 12.52 -10.06
C TYR A 360 -6.90 12.25 -9.50
N LYS A 361 -6.68 12.30 -8.18
CA LYS A 361 -5.39 12.00 -7.54
C LYS A 361 -4.94 10.56 -7.82
N LEU A 362 -5.87 9.62 -7.95
CA LEU A 362 -5.57 8.24 -8.32
C LEU A 362 -5.18 8.10 -9.80
N SER A 363 -5.79 8.89 -10.68
CA SER A 363 -5.50 8.87 -12.13
C SER A 363 -4.11 9.44 -12.49
N LEU A 364 -3.49 10.21 -11.59
CA LEU A 364 -2.14 10.75 -11.79
C LEU A 364 -1.03 9.68 -11.69
N LYS A 365 -1.33 8.53 -11.10
CA LYS A 365 -0.37 7.42 -11.03
C LYS A 365 -0.29 6.71 -12.37
N PRO A 366 0.92 6.31 -12.82
CA PRO A 366 1.03 5.40 -13.97
C PRO A 366 0.18 4.16 -13.73
N GLY A 367 -0.50 3.71 -14.78
CA GLY A 367 -1.26 2.46 -14.72
C GLY A 367 -0.39 1.27 -14.28
N PRO A 368 -0.98 0.22 -13.71
CA PRO A 368 -0.22 -0.94 -13.26
C PRO A 368 0.50 -1.60 -14.44
N LYS A 369 1.77 -1.98 -14.22
CA LYS A 369 2.52 -2.78 -15.18
C LYS A 369 1.90 -4.19 -15.26
N LYS A 370 2.25 -4.95 -16.29
CA LYS A 370 1.66 -6.27 -16.60
C LYS A 370 1.68 -7.26 -15.43
N PHE A 371 2.71 -7.21 -14.59
CA PHE A 371 2.90 -8.10 -13.45
C PHE A 371 2.94 -7.35 -12.10
N SER A 372 2.37 -6.15 -12.04
CA SER A 372 2.18 -5.46 -10.74
C SER A 372 1.46 -6.35 -9.74
N ALA A 373 1.90 -6.32 -8.49
CA ALA A 373 1.40 -7.13 -7.37
C ALA A 373 1.54 -8.67 -7.54
N ARG A 374 2.26 -9.15 -8.56
CA ARG A 374 2.61 -10.56 -8.69
C ARG A 374 3.97 -10.83 -8.05
N VAL A 375 4.07 -11.96 -7.40
CA VAL A 375 5.25 -12.39 -6.63
C VAL A 375 5.87 -13.61 -7.30
N PHE A 376 7.16 -13.54 -7.62
CA PHE A 376 7.89 -14.65 -8.23
C PHE A 376 9.13 -15.01 -7.42
N ILE A 377 9.40 -16.33 -7.30
CA ILE A 377 10.68 -16.84 -6.84
C ILE A 377 11.52 -17.18 -8.06
N VAL A 378 12.78 -16.74 -8.08
CA VAL A 378 13.77 -17.14 -9.11
C VAL A 378 14.98 -17.72 -8.40
N THR A 379 15.33 -18.98 -8.70
CA THR A 379 16.54 -19.64 -8.18
C THR A 379 17.70 -19.55 -9.17
N GLY A 380 18.95 -19.49 -8.67
CA GLY A 380 20.12 -19.19 -9.50
C GLY A 380 20.04 -17.77 -10.10
N ALA A 381 19.59 -16.82 -9.28
CA ALA A 381 19.21 -15.47 -9.74
C ALA A 381 20.38 -14.50 -9.90
N ALA A 382 21.56 -14.84 -9.36
CA ALA A 382 22.74 -13.95 -9.36
C ALA A 382 23.48 -13.89 -10.69
N SER A 383 23.22 -14.81 -11.62
CA SER A 383 23.96 -14.90 -12.90
C SER A 383 23.11 -15.48 -14.05
N GLY A 384 23.64 -15.46 -15.26
CA GLY A 384 23.13 -16.15 -16.45
C GLY A 384 21.64 -15.93 -16.72
N ILE A 385 20.94 -17.02 -16.98
CA ILE A 385 19.51 -17.04 -17.33
C ILE A 385 18.66 -16.52 -16.14
N GLY A 386 18.96 -16.93 -14.90
CA GLY A 386 18.22 -16.49 -13.73
C GLY A 386 18.26 -14.97 -13.54
N LEU A 387 19.42 -14.35 -13.71
CA LEU A 387 19.56 -12.88 -13.69
C LEU A 387 18.75 -12.21 -14.82
N GLY A 388 18.82 -12.78 -16.04
CA GLY A 388 18.05 -12.25 -17.18
C GLY A 388 16.54 -12.30 -16.94
N VAL A 389 16.05 -13.41 -16.39
CA VAL A 389 14.64 -13.59 -16.01
C VAL A 389 14.24 -12.59 -14.91
N SER A 390 15.07 -12.44 -13.87
CA SER A 390 14.82 -11.53 -12.76
C SER A 390 14.69 -10.08 -13.25
N LYS A 391 15.59 -9.62 -14.12
CA LYS A 391 15.53 -8.30 -14.77
C LYS A 391 14.25 -8.12 -15.59
N HIS A 392 13.86 -9.14 -16.34
CA HIS A 392 12.64 -9.06 -17.16
C HIS A 392 11.37 -8.98 -16.30
N LEU A 393 11.23 -9.85 -15.28
CA LEU A 393 10.11 -9.82 -14.35
C LEU A 393 10.04 -8.47 -13.60
N ALA A 394 11.17 -7.94 -13.15
CA ALA A 394 11.27 -6.62 -12.51
C ALA A 394 10.77 -5.49 -13.44
N SER A 395 11.17 -5.52 -14.73
CA SER A 395 10.71 -4.55 -15.71
C SER A 395 9.20 -4.55 -15.92
N LEU A 396 8.55 -5.70 -15.70
CA LEU A 396 7.11 -5.89 -15.75
C LEU A 396 6.38 -5.54 -14.43
N GLY A 397 7.13 -5.15 -13.37
CA GLY A 397 6.59 -4.68 -12.12
C GLY A 397 6.32 -5.75 -11.06
N SER A 398 6.92 -6.94 -11.19
CA SER A 398 6.77 -8.00 -10.19
C SER A 398 7.56 -7.71 -8.91
N SER A 399 7.06 -8.14 -7.76
CA SER A 399 7.87 -8.35 -6.55
C SER A 399 8.63 -9.68 -6.68
N LEU A 400 9.87 -9.73 -6.18
CA LEU A 400 10.75 -10.87 -6.41
C LEU A 400 11.32 -11.43 -5.10
N VAL A 401 11.41 -12.75 -5.03
CA VAL A 401 12.29 -13.47 -4.11
C VAL A 401 13.39 -14.11 -4.94
N LEU A 402 14.61 -13.66 -4.73
CA LEU A 402 15.78 -14.14 -5.46
C LEU A 402 16.58 -15.08 -4.58
N ALA A 403 16.90 -16.26 -5.08
CA ALA A 403 17.68 -17.24 -4.35
C ALA A 403 18.93 -17.62 -5.15
N ASP A 404 20.08 -17.62 -4.49
CA ASP A 404 21.37 -17.99 -5.07
C ASP A 404 22.35 -18.42 -3.97
N LEU A 405 23.34 -19.24 -4.34
CA LEU A 405 24.42 -19.62 -3.42
C LEU A 405 25.37 -18.45 -3.12
N ASN A 406 25.53 -17.54 -4.08
CA ASN A 406 26.45 -16.40 -3.98
C ASN A 406 25.73 -15.16 -3.39
N GLU A 407 25.84 -15.00 -2.07
CA GLU A 407 25.21 -13.91 -1.31
C GLU A 407 25.63 -12.51 -1.81
N GLU A 408 26.92 -12.28 -2.02
CA GLU A 408 27.45 -10.96 -2.43
C GLU A 408 26.86 -10.52 -3.78
N LYS A 409 26.86 -11.42 -4.78
CA LYS A 409 26.27 -11.13 -6.09
C LYS A 409 24.76 -10.95 -6.01
N LEU A 410 24.10 -11.77 -5.20
CA LEU A 410 22.65 -11.72 -5.02
C LEU A 410 22.22 -10.36 -4.45
N ASP A 411 22.93 -9.84 -3.47
CA ASP A 411 22.68 -8.51 -2.88
C ASP A 411 22.89 -7.37 -3.89
N VAL A 412 23.92 -7.46 -4.73
CA VAL A 412 24.13 -6.49 -5.81
C VAL A 412 22.96 -6.50 -6.80
N VAL A 413 22.50 -7.69 -7.19
CA VAL A 413 21.36 -7.84 -8.11
C VAL A 413 20.08 -7.30 -7.47
N ARG A 414 19.81 -7.61 -6.20
CA ARG A 414 18.66 -7.10 -5.45
C ARG A 414 18.64 -5.56 -5.49
N ALA A 415 19.72 -4.93 -5.04
CA ALA A 415 19.81 -3.47 -4.97
C ALA A 415 19.68 -2.80 -6.36
N GLN A 416 20.24 -3.42 -7.41
CA GLN A 416 20.09 -2.93 -8.77
C GLN A 416 18.64 -2.98 -9.24
N LEU A 417 17.93 -4.09 -9.03
CA LEU A 417 16.54 -4.25 -9.47
C LEU A 417 15.58 -3.30 -8.73
N GLU A 418 15.79 -3.12 -7.42
CA GLU A 418 15.04 -2.15 -6.62
C GLU A 418 15.23 -0.71 -7.15
N ASN A 419 16.49 -0.32 -7.42
CA ASN A 419 16.80 1.02 -7.91
C ASN A 419 16.29 1.27 -9.34
N ASP A 420 16.48 0.32 -10.25
CA ASP A 420 16.18 0.51 -11.68
C ASP A 420 14.68 0.43 -11.99
N HIS A 421 13.92 -0.32 -11.19
CA HIS A 421 12.51 -0.63 -11.47
C HIS A 421 11.52 -0.19 -10.39
N GLY A 422 11.99 0.21 -9.21
CA GLY A 422 11.14 0.62 -8.08
C GLY A 422 10.23 -0.51 -7.58
N ILE A 423 10.73 -1.74 -7.59
CA ILE A 423 10.03 -2.94 -7.09
C ILE A 423 10.62 -3.36 -5.74
N ASP A 424 9.90 -4.23 -5.03
CA ASP A 424 10.38 -4.83 -3.79
C ASP A 424 11.04 -6.18 -4.10
N VAL A 425 12.26 -6.41 -3.56
CA VAL A 425 13.03 -7.64 -3.79
C VAL A 425 13.55 -8.19 -2.46
N VAL A 426 13.35 -9.48 -2.24
CA VAL A 426 13.94 -10.22 -1.12
C VAL A 426 15.05 -11.13 -1.66
N ALA A 427 16.23 -11.10 -1.02
CA ALA A 427 17.34 -11.99 -1.31
C ALA A 427 17.38 -13.12 -0.25
N VAL A 428 17.48 -14.36 -0.71
CA VAL A 428 17.61 -15.56 0.15
C VAL A 428 18.87 -16.31 -0.29
N PRO A 429 20.02 -16.05 0.32
CA PRO A 429 21.25 -16.76 0.02
C PRO A 429 21.22 -18.18 0.58
N GLY A 430 21.79 -19.14 -0.16
CA GLY A 430 21.94 -20.51 0.31
C GLY A 430 21.85 -21.57 -0.78
N ASP A 431 22.24 -22.81 -0.40
CA ASP A 431 22.18 -23.97 -1.29
C ASP A 431 20.73 -24.45 -1.45
N GLN A 432 20.16 -24.27 -2.63
CA GLN A 432 18.80 -24.66 -2.94
C GLN A 432 18.59 -26.19 -3.02
N SER A 433 19.63 -26.99 -2.81
CA SER A 433 19.49 -28.43 -2.58
C SER A 433 19.17 -28.77 -1.12
N ASP A 434 19.31 -27.82 -0.21
CA ASP A 434 18.95 -27.95 1.21
C ASP A 434 17.43 -27.68 1.39
N PRO A 435 16.64 -28.65 1.91
CA PRO A 435 15.22 -28.49 2.15
C PRO A 435 14.87 -27.31 3.05
N ASP A 436 15.70 -26.98 4.05
CA ASP A 436 15.45 -25.88 4.97
C ASP A 436 15.62 -24.52 4.27
N VAL A 437 16.62 -24.41 3.39
CA VAL A 437 16.84 -23.20 2.57
C VAL A 437 15.68 -23.01 1.58
N VAL A 438 15.23 -24.08 0.93
CA VAL A 438 14.06 -23.97 0.03
C VAL A 438 12.79 -23.59 0.80
N SER A 439 12.58 -24.17 1.98
CA SER A 439 11.46 -23.80 2.85
C SER A 439 11.51 -22.33 3.23
N ALA A 440 12.68 -21.83 3.64
CA ALA A 440 12.90 -20.40 3.95
C ALA A 440 12.66 -19.50 2.71
N THR A 441 13.04 -19.95 1.51
CA THR A 441 12.81 -19.22 0.26
C THR A 441 11.32 -19.06 -0.04
N VAL A 442 10.53 -20.13 0.16
CA VAL A 442 9.07 -20.07 -0.02
C VAL A 442 8.42 -19.22 1.07
N LEU A 443 8.86 -19.37 2.32
CA LEU A 443 8.36 -18.57 3.45
C LEU A 443 8.64 -17.08 3.28
N ALA A 444 9.79 -16.70 2.73
CA ALA A 444 10.14 -15.31 2.45
C ALA A 444 9.11 -14.61 1.53
N ALA A 445 8.53 -15.33 0.56
CA ALA A 445 7.46 -14.80 -0.28
C ALA A 445 6.17 -14.55 0.52
N VAL A 446 5.88 -15.40 1.49
CA VAL A 446 4.72 -15.24 2.37
C VAL A 446 4.92 -14.06 3.31
N GLU A 447 6.05 -13.99 4.00
CA GLU A 447 6.33 -12.95 5.00
C GLU A 447 6.43 -11.55 4.38
N ALA A 448 7.07 -11.45 3.19
CA ALA A 448 7.27 -10.15 2.55
C ALA A 448 6.05 -9.66 1.77
N PHE A 449 5.31 -10.57 1.12
CA PHE A 449 4.30 -10.20 0.12
C PHE A 449 2.93 -10.89 0.33
N GLY A 450 2.85 -11.78 1.29
CA GLY A 450 1.65 -12.55 1.61
C GLY A 450 1.45 -13.82 0.80
N GLY A 451 2.35 -14.15 -0.14
CA GLY A 451 2.22 -15.36 -0.94
C GLY A 451 2.97 -15.32 -2.26
N LEU A 452 2.59 -16.17 -3.22
CA LEU A 452 3.37 -16.49 -4.41
C LEU A 452 2.49 -16.68 -5.65
N ASP A 453 2.88 -16.11 -6.79
CA ASP A 453 2.18 -16.27 -8.08
C ASP A 453 2.96 -17.13 -9.07
N GLY A 454 4.27 -17.29 -8.89
CA GLY A 454 5.03 -18.16 -9.76
C GLY A 454 6.45 -18.43 -9.28
N ILE A 455 7.02 -19.50 -9.82
CA ILE A 455 8.43 -19.86 -9.61
C ILE A 455 9.15 -20.03 -10.94
N VAL A 456 10.45 -19.75 -10.93
CA VAL A 456 11.39 -20.12 -11.97
C VAL A 456 12.49 -21.00 -11.33
N ALA A 457 12.34 -22.32 -11.45
CA ALA A 457 13.31 -23.30 -11.02
C ALA A 457 14.46 -23.33 -12.03
N ASN A 458 15.50 -22.50 -11.76
CA ASN A 458 16.59 -22.26 -12.69
C ASN A 458 17.96 -22.68 -12.13
N ALA A 459 18.14 -22.72 -10.80
CA ALA A 459 19.40 -23.16 -10.20
C ALA A 459 19.87 -24.50 -10.77
N GLY A 460 21.16 -24.61 -11.04
CA GLY A 460 21.70 -25.85 -11.58
C GLY A 460 23.19 -25.78 -11.87
N ILE A 461 23.81 -26.95 -11.98
CA ILE A 461 25.23 -27.14 -12.33
C ILE A 461 25.38 -28.09 -13.52
N ALA A 462 26.41 -27.86 -14.32
CA ALA A 462 26.80 -28.81 -15.36
C ALA A 462 27.87 -29.76 -14.79
N VAL A 463 27.52 -31.04 -14.76
CA VAL A 463 28.48 -32.11 -14.43
C VAL A 463 28.78 -32.88 -15.71
N THR A 464 30.01 -32.74 -16.16
CA THR A 464 30.49 -33.35 -17.41
C THR A 464 31.52 -34.41 -17.07
N ASP A 465 31.33 -35.60 -17.63
CA ASP A 465 32.29 -36.70 -17.64
C ASP A 465 31.77 -37.84 -18.54
N SER A 466 32.63 -38.77 -18.94
CA SER A 466 32.16 -40.00 -19.60
C SER A 466 31.30 -40.81 -18.60
N LEU A 467 30.31 -41.54 -19.09
CA LEU A 467 29.46 -42.35 -18.20
C LEU A 467 30.26 -43.44 -17.48
N ALA A 468 31.37 -43.91 -18.06
CA ALA A 468 32.24 -44.93 -17.49
C ALA A 468 33.09 -44.38 -16.32
N ASP A 469 33.50 -43.10 -16.38
CA ASP A 469 34.46 -42.52 -15.45
C ASP A 469 33.79 -41.56 -14.45
N LEU A 470 32.49 -41.27 -14.63
CA LEU A 470 31.75 -40.35 -13.77
C LEU A 470 31.70 -40.83 -12.33
N ASP A 471 32.29 -40.06 -11.42
CA ASP A 471 32.28 -40.33 -10.00
C ASP A 471 30.85 -40.30 -9.43
N PHE A 472 30.54 -41.25 -8.52
CA PHE A 472 29.19 -41.37 -7.99
C PHE A 472 28.76 -40.21 -7.11
N ASP A 473 29.69 -39.55 -6.42
CA ASP A 473 29.34 -38.37 -5.60
C ASP A 473 29.05 -37.14 -6.48
N ARG A 474 29.77 -37.00 -7.60
CA ARG A 474 29.45 -35.98 -8.63
C ARG A 474 28.08 -36.25 -9.28
N TRP A 475 27.75 -37.51 -9.53
CA TRP A 475 26.42 -37.91 -10.01
C TRP A 475 25.34 -37.53 -9.00
N LYS A 476 25.49 -37.84 -7.70
CA LYS A 476 24.55 -37.47 -6.65
C LYS A 476 24.40 -35.95 -6.55
N LYS A 477 25.52 -35.23 -6.56
CA LYS A 477 25.47 -33.74 -6.48
C LYS A 477 24.71 -33.13 -7.66
N ALA A 478 24.83 -33.71 -8.87
CA ALA A 478 24.03 -33.26 -10.01
C ALA A 478 22.51 -33.46 -9.77
N LEU A 479 22.12 -34.62 -9.21
CA LEU A 479 20.71 -34.87 -8.86
C LEU A 479 20.20 -33.90 -7.79
N GLU A 480 20.93 -33.74 -6.69
CA GLU A 480 20.59 -32.84 -5.59
C GLU A 480 20.37 -31.42 -6.08
N VAL A 481 21.35 -30.85 -6.80
CA VAL A 481 21.30 -29.44 -7.21
C VAL A 481 20.31 -29.19 -8.35
N ASN A 482 20.22 -30.09 -9.35
CA ASN A 482 19.42 -29.81 -10.53
C ASN A 482 17.99 -30.33 -10.44
N LEU A 483 17.75 -31.45 -9.75
CA LEU A 483 16.45 -32.11 -9.75
C LEU A 483 15.74 -32.02 -8.39
N ASP A 484 16.43 -32.36 -7.30
CA ASP A 484 15.80 -32.36 -5.97
C ASP A 484 15.44 -30.95 -5.54
N SER A 485 16.31 -29.97 -5.81
CA SER A 485 16.00 -28.54 -5.56
C SER A 485 14.74 -28.08 -6.30
N ALA A 486 14.61 -28.45 -7.58
CA ALA A 486 13.44 -28.11 -8.39
C ALA A 486 12.17 -28.80 -7.88
N PHE A 487 12.28 -30.04 -7.39
CA PHE A 487 11.18 -30.77 -6.76
C PHE A 487 10.74 -30.09 -5.46
N LEU A 488 11.67 -29.79 -4.57
CA LEU A 488 11.37 -29.13 -3.27
C LEU A 488 10.70 -27.77 -3.47
N LEU A 489 11.23 -26.96 -4.38
CA LEU A 489 10.66 -25.66 -4.71
C LEU A 489 9.26 -25.80 -5.30
N ALA A 490 9.04 -26.71 -6.24
CA ALA A 490 7.73 -26.96 -6.83
C ALA A 490 6.72 -27.45 -5.79
N GLN A 491 7.12 -28.37 -4.91
CA GLN A 491 6.27 -28.88 -3.83
C GLN A 491 5.83 -27.77 -2.88
N GLY A 492 6.78 -26.93 -2.42
CA GLY A 492 6.47 -25.79 -1.56
C GLY A 492 5.55 -24.77 -2.24
N ALA A 493 5.83 -24.46 -3.52
CA ALA A 493 5.03 -23.53 -4.30
C ALA A 493 3.60 -24.03 -4.53
N ILE A 494 3.41 -25.29 -4.89
CA ILE A 494 2.07 -25.88 -5.11
C ILE A 494 1.24 -25.79 -3.82
N ARG A 495 1.80 -26.25 -2.67
CA ARG A 495 1.12 -26.16 -1.37
C ARG A 495 0.68 -24.74 -1.02
N LEU A 496 1.54 -23.77 -1.30
CA LEU A 496 1.25 -22.35 -1.04
C LEU A 496 0.18 -21.82 -1.99
N MET A 497 0.27 -22.10 -3.29
CA MET A 497 -0.68 -21.65 -4.29
C MET A 497 -2.07 -22.26 -4.07
N GLU A 498 -2.16 -23.51 -3.61
CA GLU A 498 -3.43 -24.13 -3.22
C GLU A 498 -4.08 -23.42 -2.02
N LYS A 499 -3.29 -23.06 -1.00
CA LYS A 499 -3.81 -22.27 0.15
C LYS A 499 -4.35 -20.91 -0.28
N GLN A 500 -3.70 -20.25 -1.25
CA GLN A 500 -4.12 -18.96 -1.79
C GLN A 500 -5.40 -19.03 -2.64
N ALA A 501 -5.64 -20.16 -3.28
CA ALA A 501 -6.73 -20.36 -4.24
C ALA A 501 -6.75 -19.34 -5.40
N MET A 502 -5.55 -18.92 -5.87
CA MET A 502 -5.38 -17.94 -6.96
C MET A 502 -4.82 -18.57 -8.25
N GLY A 503 -4.57 -19.88 -8.22
CA GLY A 503 -3.75 -20.53 -9.23
C GLY A 503 -2.28 -20.15 -9.15
N GLY A 504 -1.51 -20.36 -10.22
CA GLY A 504 -0.09 -20.03 -10.25
C GLY A 504 0.62 -20.49 -11.51
N SER A 505 1.94 -20.26 -11.55
CA SER A 505 2.77 -20.65 -12.70
C SER A 505 4.12 -21.22 -12.24
N LEU A 506 4.42 -22.45 -12.62
CA LEU A 506 5.71 -23.09 -12.41
C LEU A 506 6.46 -23.11 -13.74
N VAL A 507 7.68 -22.60 -13.75
CA VAL A 507 8.56 -22.62 -14.92
C VAL A 507 9.86 -23.34 -14.56
N PHE A 508 10.17 -24.39 -15.29
CA PHE A 508 11.39 -25.17 -15.12
C PHE A 508 12.38 -24.83 -16.24
N ASN A 509 13.56 -24.35 -15.87
CA ASN A 509 14.65 -24.13 -16.79
C ASN A 509 15.39 -25.46 -17.02
N ALA A 510 14.87 -26.28 -17.92
CA ALA A 510 15.45 -27.57 -18.28
C ALA A 510 16.64 -27.39 -19.26
N SER A 511 16.69 -28.11 -20.36
CA SER A 511 17.73 -27.98 -21.39
C SER A 511 17.33 -28.77 -22.64
N LYS A 512 17.93 -28.45 -23.79
CA LYS A 512 17.89 -29.33 -24.98
C LYS A 512 18.37 -30.73 -24.64
N ASN A 513 19.30 -30.86 -23.71
CA ASN A 513 19.87 -32.15 -23.29
C ASN A 513 18.83 -33.09 -22.65
N ALA A 514 17.65 -32.62 -22.28
CA ALA A 514 16.52 -33.45 -21.87
C ALA A 514 16.00 -34.35 -23.01
N PHE A 515 16.20 -33.95 -24.27
CA PHE A 515 15.69 -34.63 -25.46
C PHE A 515 16.80 -35.08 -26.41
N ALA A 516 17.92 -34.35 -26.49
CA ALA A 516 19.06 -34.61 -27.37
C ALA A 516 20.36 -34.48 -26.55
N PRO A 517 20.71 -35.51 -25.76
CA PRO A 517 21.87 -35.47 -24.89
C PRO A 517 23.18 -35.48 -25.68
N GLY A 518 24.18 -34.72 -25.19
CA GLY A 518 25.55 -34.77 -25.68
C GLY A 518 26.37 -35.85 -24.98
N ALA A 519 27.43 -36.30 -25.64
CA ALA A 519 28.43 -37.16 -25.00
C ALA A 519 29.09 -36.38 -23.82
N GLY A 520 29.42 -37.08 -22.74
CA GLY A 520 29.99 -36.43 -21.54
C GLY A 520 28.98 -35.69 -20.64
N PHE A 521 27.72 -35.52 -21.04
CA PHE A 521 26.67 -34.83 -20.26
C PHE A 521 25.67 -35.80 -19.60
N GLY A 522 26.09 -37.03 -19.26
CA GLY A 522 25.19 -38.09 -18.78
C GLY A 522 24.39 -37.66 -17.54
N ALA A 523 25.04 -37.25 -16.46
CA ALA A 523 24.38 -36.81 -15.23
C ALA A 523 23.46 -35.58 -15.48
N TYR A 524 23.98 -34.56 -16.15
CA TYR A 524 23.24 -33.35 -16.48
C TYR A 524 21.97 -33.64 -17.28
N SER A 525 22.10 -34.45 -18.35
CA SER A 525 20.98 -34.81 -19.23
C SER A 525 19.89 -35.59 -18.49
N VAL A 526 20.25 -36.49 -17.60
CA VAL A 526 19.30 -37.28 -16.77
C VAL A 526 18.52 -36.31 -15.83
N THR A 527 19.22 -35.36 -15.16
CA THR A 527 18.54 -34.42 -14.29
C THR A 527 17.57 -33.53 -15.06
N LYS A 528 17.96 -33.03 -16.25
CA LYS A 528 17.11 -32.18 -17.08
C LYS A 528 15.92 -32.91 -17.70
N ALA A 529 16.08 -34.22 -18.05
CA ALA A 529 14.96 -35.06 -18.43
C ALA A 529 14.00 -35.30 -17.24
N GLY A 530 14.55 -35.52 -16.04
CA GLY A 530 13.78 -35.60 -14.79
C GLY A 530 12.95 -34.33 -14.52
N MET A 531 13.55 -33.16 -14.71
CA MET A 531 12.82 -31.87 -14.57
C MET A 531 11.64 -31.76 -15.55
N VAL A 532 11.81 -32.18 -16.80
CA VAL A 532 10.70 -32.18 -17.78
C VAL A 532 9.58 -33.14 -17.35
N GLN A 533 9.91 -34.29 -16.75
CA GLN A 533 8.90 -35.19 -16.23
C GLN A 533 8.24 -34.65 -14.97
N LEU A 534 9.00 -34.04 -14.06
CA LEU A 534 8.48 -33.32 -12.88
C LEU A 534 7.49 -32.23 -13.30
N MET A 535 7.82 -31.41 -14.30
CA MET A 535 6.96 -30.40 -14.87
C MET A 535 5.60 -30.97 -15.32
N ARG A 536 5.61 -32.13 -16.00
CA ARG A 536 4.37 -32.78 -16.48
C ARG A 536 3.50 -33.25 -15.33
N ILE A 537 4.10 -33.85 -14.29
CA ILE A 537 3.39 -34.28 -13.08
C ILE A 537 2.78 -33.07 -12.39
N ALA A 538 3.55 -32.01 -12.18
CA ALA A 538 3.06 -30.77 -11.56
C ALA A 538 1.92 -30.11 -12.37
N ALA A 539 1.94 -30.22 -13.72
CA ALA A 539 0.84 -29.73 -14.55
C ALA A 539 -0.46 -30.54 -14.37
N ILE A 540 -0.34 -31.86 -14.21
CA ILE A 540 -1.49 -32.76 -14.02
C ILE A 540 -2.08 -32.55 -12.61
N GLU A 541 -1.24 -32.57 -11.58
CA GLU A 541 -1.69 -32.49 -10.18
C GLU A 541 -2.19 -31.10 -9.81
N GLY A 542 -1.48 -30.03 -10.23
CA GLY A 542 -1.84 -28.65 -9.93
C GLY A 542 -2.97 -28.07 -10.80
N GLY A 543 -3.35 -28.76 -11.89
CA GLY A 543 -4.29 -28.23 -12.87
C GLY A 543 -5.67 -27.90 -12.31
N SER A 544 -6.20 -28.72 -11.40
CA SER A 544 -7.49 -28.50 -10.74
C SER A 544 -7.47 -27.25 -9.84
N SER A 545 -6.31 -26.86 -9.34
CA SER A 545 -6.09 -25.65 -8.53
C SER A 545 -5.70 -24.44 -9.39
N GLY A 546 -5.80 -24.51 -10.73
CA GLY A 546 -5.43 -23.43 -11.65
C GLY A 546 -3.91 -23.20 -11.77
N ILE A 547 -3.08 -24.14 -11.32
CA ILE A 547 -1.62 -24.05 -11.40
C ILE A 547 -1.17 -24.58 -12.76
N ARG A 548 -0.44 -23.75 -13.50
CA ARG A 548 0.16 -24.12 -14.80
C ARG A 548 1.63 -24.45 -14.60
N SER A 549 2.11 -25.49 -15.26
CA SER A 549 3.51 -25.91 -15.20
C SER A 549 4.07 -26.07 -16.60
N ASN A 550 5.22 -25.45 -16.87
CA ASN A 550 5.89 -25.43 -18.17
C ASN A 550 7.41 -25.55 -18.02
N ALA A 551 8.07 -25.98 -19.09
CA ALA A 551 9.54 -26.00 -19.16
C ALA A 551 10.06 -25.21 -20.35
N VAL A 552 11.18 -24.54 -20.15
CA VAL A 552 12.00 -23.95 -21.22
C VAL A 552 13.23 -24.84 -21.39
N ASN A 553 13.60 -25.10 -22.64
CA ASN A 553 14.70 -26.01 -22.97
C ASN A 553 15.78 -25.26 -23.78
N PRO A 554 16.58 -24.39 -23.13
CA PRO A 554 17.63 -23.65 -23.81
C PRO A 554 18.71 -24.56 -24.40
N ASP A 555 19.34 -24.07 -25.44
CA ASP A 555 20.66 -24.53 -25.88
C ASP A 555 21.76 -23.84 -25.06
N ALA A 556 23.01 -23.90 -25.48
CA ALA A 556 24.12 -23.28 -24.78
C ALA A 556 23.97 -21.75 -24.78
N ILE A 557 23.90 -21.16 -23.58
CA ILE A 557 23.90 -19.72 -23.35
C ILE A 557 25.13 -19.38 -22.50
N PHE A 558 26.05 -18.61 -23.07
CA PHE A 558 27.34 -18.30 -22.45
C PHE A 558 27.38 -16.94 -21.76
N ASP A 559 26.50 -16.02 -22.13
CA ASP A 559 26.49 -14.67 -21.61
C ASP A 559 26.21 -14.63 -20.11
N ASN A 560 27.14 -14.07 -19.32
CA ASN A 560 27.08 -13.98 -17.86
C ASN A 560 26.81 -15.31 -17.14
N SER A 561 27.04 -16.46 -17.79
CA SER A 561 26.76 -17.78 -17.24
C SER A 561 27.97 -18.34 -16.49
N GLU A 562 27.74 -18.77 -15.25
CA GLU A 562 28.73 -19.52 -14.45
C GLU A 562 28.59 -21.04 -14.63
N LEU A 563 27.61 -21.49 -15.43
CA LEU A 563 27.37 -22.88 -15.70
C LEU A 563 28.51 -23.55 -16.51
N TRP A 564 29.17 -22.76 -17.35
CA TRP A 564 30.16 -23.26 -18.31
C TRP A 564 31.56 -22.89 -17.84
N SER A 565 32.37 -23.91 -17.45
CA SER A 565 33.80 -23.72 -17.23
C SER A 565 34.55 -23.47 -18.55
N ASP A 566 35.74 -22.87 -18.47
CA ASP A 566 36.53 -22.56 -19.67
C ASP A 566 36.83 -23.81 -20.52
N GLY A 567 37.04 -24.97 -19.90
CA GLY A 567 37.24 -26.21 -20.64
C GLY A 567 36.01 -26.74 -21.40
N ILE A 568 34.79 -26.36 -20.94
CA ILE A 568 33.53 -26.74 -21.63
C ILE A 568 33.20 -25.74 -22.76
N ARG A 569 33.72 -24.51 -22.70
CA ARG A 569 33.54 -23.47 -23.74
C ARG A 569 34.39 -23.74 -24.98
N GLU A 570 35.47 -24.51 -24.85
CA GLU A 570 36.39 -24.81 -25.94
C GLU A 570 36.00 -26.07 -26.75
N GLU A 571 35.12 -26.93 -26.24
CA GLU A 571 34.50 -28.05 -26.93
C GLU A 571 33.20 -27.65 -27.66
#